data_ab73de779b945e0dbf795553bb95bbe1
#
_entry.id   ab73de779b945e0dbf795553bb95bbe1
#
_cell.length_a   1.000
_cell.length_b   1.000
_cell.length_c   1.000
_cell.angle_alpha   90.00
_cell.angle_beta   90.00
_cell.angle_gamma   90.00
#
_symmetry.space_group_name_H-M   'P 1'
#
loop_
_entity.id
_entity.type
_entity.pdbx_description
1 polymer ?
#
loop_
_entity_poly.entity_id
_entity_poly.type
_entity_poly.pdbx_seq_one_letter_code
_entity_poly.pdbx_strand_id
1 'polypeptide(L)'
;MLKSLHIGRYVSKPEDLRSVAGFLEAIGFERVPSESDHSVIFSAPIGLLSINALSREYPREMLNRLQDVNRLIVIEVANPDVVFEIAQKRKLKLLLDKTSPTTGERSFSVELPGEIIVTIHGKPREVPAGFEGALAAKGKRFAIVVARFNSFITERLLQGALDGLRRSGAKPKDVDVVRVPGSFEIPSAARAFADSKRYDAVICLGCLLRGDTAHYDVIVNEVTRGIGQSAQESGVPHAFGVLTCDTLEQAIDRAGLKMGNKGFEAALAAVEMASLKKAVTRRPAAVSKGSRRSATGARPSKRTSRRKRKS
;
A
#
# COMPACT_ATOMS: atom_id res chain seq x y z
N MET A 1 7.50 34.28 -20.91
CA MET A 1 6.86 33.39 -19.92
C MET A 1 5.49 33.03 -20.46
N LEU A 2 5.29 31.80 -20.94
CA LEU A 2 4.01 31.31 -21.45
C LEU A 2 3.01 31.25 -20.28
N LYS A 3 1.95 32.06 -20.32
CA LYS A 3 0.95 32.11 -19.23
C LYS A 3 -0.09 30.97 -19.28
N SER A 4 -0.28 30.34 -20.44
CA SER A 4 -1.11 29.16 -20.61
C SER A 4 -0.79 28.47 -21.93
N LEU A 5 -0.85 27.13 -21.93
CA LEU A 5 -0.82 26.31 -23.14
C LEU A 5 -2.17 25.60 -23.23
N HIS A 6 -2.89 25.83 -24.34
CA HIS A 6 -4.14 25.17 -24.61
C HIS A 6 -3.93 24.13 -25.70
N ILE A 7 -4.10 22.85 -25.38
CA ILE A 7 -4.00 21.75 -26.33
C ILE A 7 -5.40 21.16 -26.50
N GLY A 8 -6.02 21.40 -27.68
CA GLY A 8 -7.30 20.79 -28.03
C GLY A 8 -7.12 19.43 -28.70
N ARG A 9 -7.98 18.47 -28.36
CA ARG A 9 -8.09 17.16 -29.01
C ARG A 9 -9.56 16.86 -29.29
N TYR A 10 -9.82 16.01 -30.28
CA TYR A 10 -11.17 15.71 -30.72
C TYR A 10 -11.41 14.21 -30.74
N VAL A 11 -12.59 13.80 -30.29
CA VAL A 11 -13.10 12.42 -30.37
C VAL A 11 -14.29 12.37 -31.32
N SER A 12 -14.48 11.25 -31.99
CA SER A 12 -15.52 11.10 -33.01
C SER A 12 -16.93 11.04 -32.42
N LYS A 13 -17.06 10.57 -31.16
CA LYS A 13 -18.33 10.37 -30.50
C LYS A 13 -18.34 10.93 -29.08
N PRO A 14 -19.46 11.51 -28.59
CA PRO A 14 -19.57 11.99 -27.22
C PRO A 14 -19.35 10.93 -26.15
N GLU A 15 -19.69 9.68 -26.44
CA GLU A 15 -19.47 8.54 -25.51
C GLU A 15 -17.98 8.26 -25.29
N ASP A 16 -17.14 8.48 -26.30
CA ASP A 16 -15.69 8.32 -26.21
C ASP A 16 -15.09 9.39 -25.26
N LEU A 17 -15.70 10.57 -25.21
CA LEU A 17 -15.26 11.68 -24.35
C LEU A 17 -15.23 11.27 -22.86
N ARG A 18 -16.28 10.54 -22.42
CA ARG A 18 -16.35 10.05 -21.02
C ARG A 18 -15.27 9.04 -20.70
N SER A 19 -14.94 8.17 -21.64
CA SER A 19 -13.90 7.14 -21.45
C SER A 19 -12.51 7.76 -21.38
N VAL A 20 -12.22 8.74 -22.26
CA VAL A 20 -10.96 9.49 -22.26
C VAL A 20 -10.82 10.30 -20.97
N ALA A 21 -11.87 11.02 -20.58
CA ALA A 21 -11.88 11.78 -19.34
C ALA A 21 -11.60 10.90 -18.12
N GLY A 22 -12.31 9.79 -18.00
CA GLY A 22 -12.10 8.88 -16.88
C GLY A 22 -10.68 8.27 -16.83
N PHE A 23 -10.01 8.07 -17.96
CA PHE A 23 -8.60 7.63 -17.94
C PHE A 23 -7.68 8.76 -17.47
N LEU A 24 -7.84 9.98 -17.97
CA LEU A 24 -7.01 11.11 -17.56
C LEU A 24 -7.16 11.45 -16.07
N GLU A 25 -8.41 11.39 -15.55
CA GLU A 25 -8.67 11.54 -14.12
C GLU A 25 -7.97 10.45 -13.29
N ALA A 26 -8.00 9.20 -13.76
CA ALA A 26 -7.37 8.09 -13.07
C ALA A 26 -5.83 8.17 -12.98
N ILE A 27 -5.22 8.92 -13.92
CA ILE A 27 -3.77 9.16 -13.91
C ILE A 27 -3.41 10.54 -13.30
N GLY A 28 -4.37 11.20 -12.64
CA GLY A 28 -4.13 12.38 -11.82
C GLY A 28 -4.34 13.74 -12.49
N PHE A 29 -5.00 13.79 -13.65
CA PHE A 29 -5.43 15.06 -14.21
C PHE A 29 -6.67 15.58 -13.49
N GLU A 30 -6.68 16.85 -13.12
CA GLU A 30 -7.82 17.49 -12.48
C GLU A 30 -8.77 18.05 -13.54
N ARG A 31 -10.02 17.61 -13.50
CA ARG A 31 -11.06 18.15 -14.38
C ARG A 31 -11.46 19.55 -13.98
N VAL A 32 -11.47 20.46 -14.96
CA VAL A 32 -11.96 21.80 -14.78
C VAL A 32 -13.43 21.88 -15.24
N PRO A 33 -14.31 22.57 -14.52
CA PRO A 33 -15.69 22.75 -14.95
C PRO A 33 -15.76 23.34 -16.37
N SER A 34 -16.60 22.72 -17.22
CA SER A 34 -16.87 23.16 -18.60
C SER A 34 -18.38 23.37 -18.76
N GLU A 35 -18.78 24.44 -19.43
CA GLU A 35 -20.19 24.74 -19.73
C GLU A 35 -20.77 23.88 -20.88
N SER A 36 -19.93 23.06 -21.52
CA SER A 36 -20.32 22.28 -22.69
C SER A 36 -20.29 20.78 -22.43
N ASP A 37 -21.38 20.10 -22.74
CA ASP A 37 -21.47 18.63 -22.73
C ASP A 37 -20.60 17.96 -23.81
N HIS A 38 -20.04 18.73 -24.74
CA HIS A 38 -19.21 18.27 -25.84
C HIS A 38 -17.72 18.50 -25.62
N SER A 39 -17.33 18.99 -24.44
CA SER A 39 -15.93 19.21 -24.10
C SER A 39 -15.61 18.86 -22.64
N VAL A 40 -14.42 18.33 -22.42
CA VAL A 40 -13.85 18.14 -21.09
C VAL A 40 -12.50 18.84 -21.06
N ILE A 41 -12.29 19.63 -20.03
CA ILE A 41 -11.06 20.40 -19.83
C ILE A 41 -10.35 19.88 -18.60
N PHE A 42 -9.03 19.73 -18.69
CA PHE A 42 -8.17 19.30 -17.59
C PHE A 42 -7.11 20.34 -17.29
N SER A 43 -6.87 20.57 -16.03
CA SER A 43 -5.74 21.34 -15.52
C SER A 43 -4.47 20.49 -15.53
N ALA A 44 -3.37 21.10 -15.94
CA ALA A 44 -2.04 20.53 -15.86
C ALA A 44 -1.05 21.60 -15.40
N PRO A 45 0.11 21.24 -14.79
CA PRO A 45 1.09 22.20 -14.31
C PRO A 45 1.61 23.18 -15.40
N ILE A 46 1.53 22.78 -16.67
CA ILE A 46 2.00 23.55 -17.83
C ILE A 46 0.86 24.21 -18.63
N GLY A 47 -0.42 24.01 -18.24
CA GLY A 47 -1.55 24.59 -18.96
C GLY A 47 -2.82 23.75 -18.90
N LEU A 48 -3.70 23.94 -19.90
CA LEU A 48 -4.98 23.25 -20.01
C LEU A 48 -4.95 22.26 -21.18
N LEU A 49 -5.43 21.05 -20.93
CA LEU A 49 -5.71 20.03 -21.95
C LEU A 49 -7.23 19.98 -22.15
N SER A 50 -7.73 20.26 -23.34
CA SER A 50 -9.14 20.06 -23.67
C SER A 50 -9.34 18.92 -24.64
N ILE A 51 -10.34 18.08 -24.34
CA ILE A 51 -10.82 17.01 -25.22
C ILE A 51 -12.24 17.38 -25.64
N ASN A 52 -12.49 17.42 -26.93
CA ASN A 52 -13.75 17.88 -27.49
C ASN A 52 -14.37 16.77 -28.35
N ALA A 53 -15.67 16.55 -28.24
CA ALA A 53 -16.40 15.72 -29.19
C ALA A 53 -16.67 16.53 -30.45
N LEU A 54 -16.51 15.88 -31.61
CA LEU A 54 -16.87 16.49 -32.88
C LEU A 54 -18.38 16.69 -32.96
N SER A 55 -18.83 17.94 -33.06
CA SER A 55 -20.23 18.27 -33.30
C SER A 55 -20.57 18.10 -34.80
N ARG A 56 -21.79 17.59 -35.10
CA ARG A 56 -22.31 17.52 -36.48
C ARG A 56 -22.52 18.91 -37.14
N GLU A 57 -22.43 19.96 -36.35
CA GLU A 57 -22.60 21.36 -36.81
C GLU A 57 -21.36 21.94 -37.50
N TYR A 58 -20.21 21.26 -37.44
CA TYR A 58 -19.01 21.72 -38.14
C TYR A 58 -19.09 21.42 -39.63
N PRO A 59 -18.67 22.40 -40.50
CA PRO A 59 -18.59 22.21 -41.95
C PRO A 59 -17.71 20.96 -42.29
N ARG A 60 -18.11 20.20 -43.32
CA ARG A 60 -17.39 18.95 -43.72
C ARG A 60 -15.90 19.18 -43.98
N GLU A 61 -15.55 20.33 -44.60
CA GLU A 61 -14.14 20.69 -44.84
C GLU A 61 -13.34 20.90 -43.55
N MET A 62 -13.97 21.41 -42.49
CA MET A 62 -13.36 21.59 -41.19
C MET A 62 -13.23 20.26 -40.44
N LEU A 63 -14.22 19.39 -40.58
CA LEU A 63 -14.17 18.03 -40.05
C LEU A 63 -13.04 17.21 -40.67
N ASN A 64 -12.82 17.29 -41.98
CA ASN A 64 -11.71 16.62 -42.66
C ASN A 64 -10.34 17.14 -42.18
N ARG A 65 -10.18 18.47 -42.01
CA ARG A 65 -8.96 19.05 -41.47
C ARG A 65 -8.71 18.67 -40.01
N LEU A 66 -9.76 18.48 -39.19
CA LEU A 66 -9.65 18.09 -37.81
C LEU A 66 -9.34 16.58 -37.65
N GLN A 67 -9.70 15.73 -38.62
CA GLN A 67 -9.35 14.32 -38.67
C GLN A 67 -7.85 14.09 -38.92
N ASP A 68 -7.18 15.02 -39.61
CA ASP A 68 -5.72 14.98 -39.84
C ASP A 68 -4.91 15.55 -38.68
N VAL A 69 -5.54 16.15 -37.68
CA VAL A 69 -4.86 16.72 -36.50
C VAL A 69 -4.45 15.56 -35.56
N ASN A 70 -3.16 15.48 -35.38
CA ASN A 70 -2.40 14.56 -34.57
C ASN A 70 -3.17 14.05 -33.33
N ARG A 71 -3.61 12.78 -33.38
CA ARG A 71 -4.35 12.08 -32.32
C ARG A 71 -3.42 11.62 -31.18
N LEU A 72 -2.19 12.10 -31.16
CA LEU A 72 -1.16 11.72 -30.21
C LEU A 72 -1.10 12.71 -29.03
N ILE A 73 -1.25 12.19 -27.83
CA ILE A 73 -0.97 12.90 -26.58
C ILE A 73 0.26 12.27 -25.94
N VAL A 74 1.25 13.07 -25.59
CA VAL A 74 2.44 12.60 -24.88
C VAL A 74 2.40 13.16 -23.46
N ILE A 75 2.53 12.29 -22.48
CA ILE A 75 2.47 12.63 -21.04
C ILE A 75 3.73 12.10 -20.36
N GLU A 76 4.49 12.98 -19.74
CA GLU A 76 5.57 12.59 -18.85
C GLU A 76 5.03 12.41 -17.43
N VAL A 77 5.37 11.29 -16.81
CA VAL A 77 4.91 10.93 -15.45
C VAL A 77 6.08 10.52 -14.57
N ALA A 78 5.93 10.76 -13.28
CA ALA A 78 6.96 10.40 -12.30
C ALA A 78 7.12 8.88 -12.14
N ASN A 79 6.05 8.09 -12.39
CA ASN A 79 6.09 6.63 -12.35
C ASN A 79 5.19 6.04 -13.44
N PRO A 80 5.75 5.62 -14.57
CA PRO A 80 4.99 5.05 -15.68
C PRO A 80 4.38 3.68 -15.36
N ASP A 81 4.93 2.92 -14.39
CA ASP A 81 4.42 1.60 -14.03
C ASP A 81 3.04 1.66 -13.38
N VAL A 82 2.79 2.67 -12.55
CA VAL A 82 1.45 2.90 -11.95
C VAL A 82 0.41 3.18 -13.03
N VAL A 83 0.76 4.02 -14.01
CA VAL A 83 -0.14 4.34 -15.13
C VAL A 83 -0.37 3.12 -16.03
N PHE A 84 0.65 2.29 -16.21
CA PHE A 84 0.54 1.04 -16.95
C PHE A 84 -0.44 0.05 -16.28
N GLU A 85 -0.37 -0.12 -14.96
CA GLU A 85 -1.35 -0.94 -14.22
C GLU A 85 -2.78 -0.42 -14.38
N ILE A 86 -2.97 0.91 -14.34
CA ILE A 86 -4.29 1.53 -14.57
C ILE A 86 -4.80 1.19 -15.98
N ALA A 87 -3.94 1.31 -16.99
CA ALA A 87 -4.28 0.98 -18.37
C ALA A 87 -4.67 -0.49 -18.53
N GLN A 88 -3.92 -1.40 -17.90
CA GLN A 88 -4.24 -2.85 -17.89
C GLN A 88 -5.57 -3.15 -17.19
N LYS A 89 -5.83 -2.58 -16.03
CA LYS A 89 -7.11 -2.74 -15.30
C LYS A 89 -8.29 -2.26 -16.13
N ARG A 90 -8.09 -1.22 -16.95
CA ARG A 90 -9.10 -0.69 -17.87
C ARG A 90 -9.15 -1.42 -19.22
N LYS A 91 -8.31 -2.44 -19.43
CA LYS A 91 -8.24 -3.24 -20.67
C LYS A 91 -7.98 -2.38 -21.91
N LEU A 92 -7.19 -1.32 -21.78
CA LEU A 92 -6.85 -0.48 -22.92
C LEU A 92 -5.93 -1.23 -23.87
N LYS A 93 -6.07 -0.95 -25.19
CA LYS A 93 -5.22 -1.58 -26.21
C LYS A 93 -3.82 -0.99 -26.15
N LEU A 94 -2.84 -1.84 -25.83
CA LEU A 94 -1.44 -1.46 -25.80
C LEU A 94 -0.86 -1.50 -27.22
N LEU A 95 -0.27 -0.40 -27.66
CA LEU A 95 0.36 -0.26 -28.97
C LEU A 95 1.88 -0.40 -28.92
N LEU A 96 2.49 0.08 -27.84
CA LEU A 96 3.93 0.08 -27.64
C LEU A 96 4.23 -0.08 -26.15
N ASP A 97 5.28 -0.84 -25.82
CA ASP A 97 5.88 -0.89 -24.48
C ASP A 97 7.39 -1.08 -24.64
N LYS A 98 8.18 -0.08 -24.26
CA LYS A 98 9.63 -0.08 -24.35
C LYS A 98 10.25 0.44 -23.07
N THR A 99 11.30 -0.21 -22.62
CA THR A 99 12.17 0.30 -21.55
C THR A 99 13.56 0.54 -22.14
N SER A 100 14.07 1.74 -21.95
CA SER A 100 15.44 2.07 -22.37
C SER A 100 16.45 1.30 -21.53
N PRO A 101 17.33 0.48 -22.13
CA PRO A 101 18.32 -0.28 -21.37
C PRO A 101 19.41 0.60 -20.76
N THR A 102 19.59 1.83 -21.26
CA THR A 102 20.63 2.76 -20.81
C THR A 102 20.13 3.74 -19.74
N THR A 103 18.93 4.28 -19.89
CA THR A 103 18.39 5.29 -18.95
C THR A 103 17.42 4.71 -17.95
N GLY A 104 16.89 3.50 -18.18
CA GLY A 104 15.84 2.88 -17.40
C GLY A 104 14.47 3.55 -17.60
N GLU A 105 14.37 4.47 -18.55
CA GLU A 105 13.08 5.13 -18.88
C GLU A 105 12.15 4.14 -19.55
N ARG A 106 10.90 4.10 -19.09
CA ARG A 106 9.82 3.34 -19.69
C ARG A 106 8.93 4.25 -20.51
N SER A 107 8.59 3.81 -21.72
CA SER A 107 7.63 4.47 -22.58
C SER A 107 6.63 3.44 -23.10
N PHE A 108 5.35 3.70 -22.92
CA PHE A 108 4.30 2.87 -23.51
C PHE A 108 3.19 3.72 -24.11
N SER A 109 2.50 3.18 -25.10
CA SER A 109 1.40 3.86 -25.78
C SER A 109 0.14 3.01 -25.69
N VAL A 110 -0.97 3.63 -25.36
CA VAL A 110 -2.30 3.04 -25.34
C VAL A 110 -3.23 3.75 -26.31
N GLU A 111 -4.13 3.00 -26.90
CA GLU A 111 -5.21 3.54 -27.70
C GLU A 111 -6.47 3.69 -26.85
N LEU A 112 -6.99 4.91 -26.81
CA LEU A 112 -8.25 5.27 -26.19
C LEU A 112 -9.37 5.28 -27.25
N PRO A 113 -10.66 5.17 -26.86
CA PRO A 113 -11.78 5.33 -27.76
C PRO A 113 -11.68 6.63 -28.58
N GLY A 114 -12.10 6.57 -29.85
CA GLY A 114 -11.91 7.68 -30.78
C GLY A 114 -10.52 7.73 -31.42
N GLU A 115 -9.76 6.62 -31.37
CA GLU A 115 -8.42 6.47 -31.96
C GLU A 115 -7.39 7.46 -31.39
N ILE A 116 -7.59 7.95 -30.17
CA ILE A 116 -6.62 8.79 -29.48
C ILE A 116 -5.50 7.91 -28.93
N ILE A 117 -4.26 8.20 -29.33
CA ILE A 117 -3.08 7.53 -28.82
C ILE A 117 -2.51 8.37 -27.67
N VAL A 118 -2.40 7.79 -26.50
CA VAL A 118 -1.70 8.40 -25.36
C VAL A 118 -0.39 7.67 -25.15
N THR A 119 0.71 8.38 -25.30
CA THR A 119 2.05 7.89 -24.98
C THR A 119 2.44 8.40 -23.59
N ILE A 120 2.70 7.48 -22.71
CA ILE A 120 3.19 7.75 -21.35
C ILE A 120 4.67 7.46 -21.35
N HIS A 121 5.46 8.36 -20.81
CA HIS A 121 6.89 8.13 -20.61
C HIS A 121 7.32 8.67 -19.24
N GLY A 122 8.40 8.12 -18.73
CA GLY A 122 9.00 8.54 -17.47
C GLY A 122 10.03 7.55 -17.00
N LYS A 123 10.73 7.90 -15.96
CA LYS A 123 11.66 7.00 -15.30
C LYS A 123 10.94 6.36 -14.11
N PRO A 124 10.86 5.03 -14.03
CA PRO A 124 10.32 4.38 -12.86
C PRO A 124 11.04 4.92 -11.63
N ARG A 125 10.30 5.42 -10.66
CA ARG A 125 10.89 5.86 -9.41
C ARG A 125 11.42 4.60 -8.74
N GLU A 126 12.72 4.47 -8.61
CA GLU A 126 13.32 3.51 -7.70
C GLU A 126 12.86 3.90 -6.28
N VAL A 127 11.72 3.37 -5.88
CA VAL A 127 11.32 3.41 -4.48
C VAL A 127 12.27 2.42 -3.80
N PRO A 128 13.08 2.86 -2.84
CA PRO A 128 13.90 1.92 -2.07
C PRO A 128 12.98 0.81 -1.56
N ALA A 129 13.43 -0.44 -1.67
CA ALA A 129 12.67 -1.57 -1.15
C ALA A 129 12.38 -1.31 0.34
N GLY A 130 11.15 -0.89 0.63
CA GLY A 130 10.68 -0.66 1.98
C GLY A 130 10.32 -2.00 2.64
N PHE A 131 10.55 -2.09 3.96
CA PHE A 131 10.02 -3.19 4.75
C PHE A 131 8.70 -2.74 5.38
N GLU A 132 7.63 -3.45 5.11
CA GLU A 132 6.34 -3.27 5.75
C GLU A 132 5.90 -4.57 6.41
N GLY A 133 5.20 -4.44 7.54
CA GLY A 133 4.60 -5.58 8.21
C GLY A 133 3.30 -5.98 7.51
N ALA A 134 3.05 -7.28 7.41
CA ALA A 134 1.77 -7.79 6.93
C ALA A 134 0.81 -8.03 8.09
N LEU A 135 -0.48 -7.79 7.89
CA LEU A 135 -1.55 -8.12 8.85
C LEU A 135 -1.87 -9.63 8.82
N ALA A 136 -0.85 -10.47 8.96
CA ALA A 136 -0.94 -11.94 8.92
C ALA A 136 -0.43 -12.54 10.22
N ALA A 137 -1.36 -12.97 11.08
CA ALA A 137 -1.07 -13.57 12.39
C ALA A 137 -0.83 -15.08 12.35
N LYS A 138 -1.11 -15.76 11.23
CA LYS A 138 -0.95 -17.21 11.11
C LYS A 138 0.46 -17.68 11.48
N GLY A 139 0.55 -18.60 12.44
CA GLY A 139 1.83 -19.17 12.90
C GLY A 139 2.66 -18.23 13.78
N LYS A 140 2.06 -17.17 14.31
CA LYS A 140 2.65 -16.29 15.33
C LYS A 140 1.93 -16.47 16.66
N ARG A 141 2.63 -16.21 17.75
CA ARG A 141 2.11 -16.30 19.12
C ARG A 141 2.06 -14.92 19.77
N PHE A 142 0.96 -14.66 20.47
CA PHE A 142 0.69 -13.37 21.10
C PHE A 142 0.39 -13.55 22.58
N ALA A 143 0.90 -12.66 23.42
CA ALA A 143 0.46 -12.50 24.81
C ALA A 143 -0.38 -11.24 24.91
N ILE A 144 -1.50 -11.31 25.61
CA ILE A 144 -2.33 -10.15 25.95
C ILE A 144 -2.25 -9.96 27.48
N VAL A 145 -1.71 -8.84 27.92
CA VAL A 145 -1.69 -8.43 29.31
C VAL A 145 -2.80 -7.40 29.51
N VAL A 146 -3.81 -7.72 30.33
CA VAL A 146 -4.98 -6.86 30.55
C VAL A 146 -5.18 -6.55 32.04
N ALA A 147 -5.38 -5.28 32.36
CA ALA A 147 -5.68 -4.83 33.72
C ALA A 147 -7.10 -5.19 34.13
N ARG A 148 -7.28 -5.67 35.39
CA ARG A 148 -8.61 -5.90 35.98
C ARG A 148 -9.28 -4.61 36.42
N PHE A 149 -8.52 -3.60 36.84
CA PHE A 149 -9.07 -2.31 37.19
C PHE A 149 -9.76 -1.66 35.99
N ASN A 150 -10.91 -1.04 36.19
CA ASN A 150 -11.78 -0.53 35.12
C ASN A 150 -12.27 -1.64 34.16
N SER A 151 -12.64 -2.82 34.69
CA SER A 151 -12.99 -4.01 33.92
C SER A 151 -14.12 -3.78 32.90
N PHE A 152 -15.06 -2.88 33.17
CA PHE A 152 -16.10 -2.48 32.20
C PHE A 152 -15.50 -2.02 30.85
N ILE A 153 -14.35 -1.37 30.89
CA ILE A 153 -13.62 -0.88 29.72
C ILE A 153 -12.63 -1.96 29.23
N THR A 154 -11.79 -2.50 30.13
CA THR A 154 -10.69 -3.36 29.74
C THR A 154 -11.14 -4.70 29.17
N GLU A 155 -12.28 -5.25 29.57
CA GLU A 155 -12.85 -6.46 28.95
C GLU A 155 -13.33 -6.18 27.51
N ARG A 156 -13.86 -4.99 27.21
CA ARG A 156 -14.20 -4.59 25.83
C ARG A 156 -12.95 -4.42 24.95
N LEU A 157 -11.88 -3.86 25.52
CA LEU A 157 -10.59 -3.81 24.83
C LEU A 157 -10.06 -5.21 24.54
N LEU A 158 -10.16 -6.14 25.51
CA LEU A 158 -9.76 -7.54 25.34
C LEU A 158 -10.57 -8.21 24.22
N GLN A 159 -11.89 -8.05 24.21
CA GLN A 159 -12.75 -8.58 23.15
C GLN A 159 -12.35 -8.04 21.77
N GLY A 160 -12.08 -6.72 21.67
CA GLY A 160 -11.58 -6.11 20.44
C GLY A 160 -10.23 -6.68 20.01
N ALA A 161 -9.29 -6.85 20.93
CA ALA A 161 -7.99 -7.42 20.63
C ALA A 161 -8.09 -8.88 20.13
N LEU A 162 -8.90 -9.70 20.76
CA LEU A 162 -9.15 -11.08 20.34
C LEU A 162 -9.82 -11.16 18.97
N ASP A 163 -10.77 -10.25 18.66
CA ASP A 163 -11.38 -10.17 17.34
C ASP A 163 -10.35 -9.73 16.26
N GLY A 164 -9.51 -8.74 16.54
CA GLY A 164 -8.44 -8.30 15.64
C GLY A 164 -7.44 -9.41 15.32
N LEU A 165 -6.98 -10.14 16.34
CA LEU A 165 -6.09 -11.29 16.16
C LEU A 165 -6.76 -12.41 15.35
N ARG A 166 -8.02 -12.75 15.64
CA ARG A 166 -8.79 -13.78 14.93
C ARG A 166 -8.95 -13.41 13.44
N ARG A 167 -9.34 -12.17 13.14
CA ARG A 167 -9.48 -11.68 11.75
C ARG A 167 -8.15 -11.68 11.00
N SER A 168 -7.05 -11.47 11.71
CA SER A 168 -5.69 -11.56 11.14
C SER A 168 -5.20 -13.00 10.98
N GLY A 169 -5.97 -14.02 11.39
CA GLY A 169 -5.67 -15.44 11.22
C GLY A 169 -4.95 -16.11 12.40
N ALA A 170 -4.91 -15.49 13.59
CA ALA A 170 -4.45 -16.15 14.81
C ALA A 170 -5.46 -17.25 15.26
N LYS A 171 -4.95 -18.35 15.79
CA LYS A 171 -5.78 -19.38 16.40
C LYS A 171 -5.86 -19.17 17.91
N PRO A 172 -6.95 -19.58 18.59
CA PRO A 172 -7.08 -19.43 20.04
C PRO A 172 -5.89 -20.00 20.84
N LYS A 173 -5.31 -21.11 20.41
CA LYS A 173 -4.15 -21.74 21.05
C LYS A 173 -2.84 -20.95 20.92
N ASP A 174 -2.80 -19.95 20.04
CA ASP A 174 -1.63 -19.12 19.77
C ASP A 174 -1.71 -17.77 20.52
N VAL A 175 -2.73 -17.62 21.40
CA VAL A 175 -2.99 -16.38 22.16
C VAL A 175 -3.14 -16.72 23.64
N ASP A 176 -2.24 -16.22 24.47
CA ASP A 176 -2.33 -16.33 25.92
C ASP A 176 -2.81 -14.99 26.53
N VAL A 177 -3.81 -15.05 27.41
CA VAL A 177 -4.38 -13.86 28.08
C VAL A 177 -4.01 -13.91 29.56
N VAL A 178 -3.40 -12.82 30.04
CA VAL A 178 -3.02 -12.63 31.44
C VAL A 178 -3.69 -11.42 32.02
N ARG A 179 -4.29 -11.59 33.21
CA ARG A 179 -4.95 -10.53 33.95
C ARG A 179 -4.08 -10.05 35.09
N VAL A 180 -3.74 -8.77 35.10
CA VAL A 180 -3.00 -8.07 36.18
C VAL A 180 -3.92 -7.19 37.02
N PRO A 181 -3.56 -6.83 38.25
CA PRO A 181 -4.42 -6.01 39.12
C PRO A 181 -4.81 -4.67 38.50
N GLY A 182 -3.85 -3.88 38.07
CA GLY A 182 -4.04 -2.56 37.48
C GLY A 182 -3.12 -2.29 36.30
N SER A 183 -3.19 -1.08 35.77
CA SER A 183 -2.32 -0.69 34.63
C SER A 183 -0.86 -0.61 35.02
N PHE A 184 -0.55 -0.30 36.28
CA PHE A 184 0.81 -0.19 36.77
C PHE A 184 1.60 -1.51 36.70
N GLU A 185 0.93 -2.66 36.80
CA GLU A 185 1.55 -3.98 36.73
C GLU A 185 1.75 -4.47 35.28
N ILE A 186 1.16 -3.79 34.28
CA ILE A 186 1.27 -4.19 32.88
C ILE A 186 2.72 -4.27 32.40
N PRO A 187 3.60 -3.26 32.62
CA PRO A 187 4.97 -3.30 32.13
C PRO A 187 5.76 -4.51 32.64
N SER A 188 5.62 -4.81 33.94
CA SER A 188 6.31 -5.94 34.56
C SER A 188 5.88 -7.29 34.00
N ALA A 189 4.56 -7.48 33.84
CA ALA A 189 4.01 -8.69 33.25
C ALA A 189 4.40 -8.81 31.76
N ALA A 190 4.29 -7.70 30.99
CA ALA A 190 4.67 -7.69 29.59
C ALA A 190 6.16 -8.05 29.39
N ARG A 191 7.03 -7.55 30.27
CA ARG A 191 8.44 -7.91 30.28
C ARG A 191 8.66 -9.40 30.50
N ALA A 192 8.01 -9.99 31.48
CA ALA A 192 8.14 -11.42 31.76
C ALA A 192 7.71 -12.30 30.56
N PHE A 193 6.64 -11.90 29.86
CA PHE A 193 6.23 -12.58 28.64
C PHE A 193 7.23 -12.42 27.50
N ALA A 194 7.78 -11.23 27.31
CA ALA A 194 8.78 -10.96 26.29
C ALA A 194 10.07 -11.75 26.53
N ASP A 195 10.55 -11.79 27.78
CA ASP A 195 11.77 -12.51 28.17
C ASP A 195 11.62 -14.04 28.03
N SER A 196 10.40 -14.58 28.10
CA SER A 196 10.15 -15.99 27.85
C SER A 196 10.48 -16.45 26.41
N LYS A 197 10.65 -15.52 25.47
CA LYS A 197 10.93 -15.75 24.04
C LYS A 197 9.88 -16.64 23.32
N ARG A 198 8.71 -16.83 23.92
CA ARG A 198 7.64 -17.67 23.35
C ARG A 198 6.66 -16.90 22.45
N TYR A 199 6.73 -15.57 22.47
CA TYR A 199 5.75 -14.70 21.79
C TYR A 199 6.42 -13.82 20.74
N ASP A 200 5.72 -13.62 19.65
CA ASP A 200 6.14 -12.74 18.55
C ASP A 200 5.79 -11.28 18.86
N ALA A 201 4.78 -11.01 19.68
CA ALA A 201 4.44 -9.69 20.21
C ALA A 201 3.62 -9.80 21.51
N VAL A 202 3.61 -8.72 22.30
CA VAL A 202 2.80 -8.53 23.51
C VAL A 202 1.81 -7.40 23.28
N ILE A 203 0.56 -7.56 23.70
CA ILE A 203 -0.51 -6.56 23.64
C ILE A 203 -0.83 -6.12 25.06
N CYS A 204 -0.70 -4.84 25.35
CA CYS A 204 -0.91 -4.25 26.67
C CYS A 204 -2.24 -3.50 26.70
N LEU A 205 -3.20 -3.96 27.51
CA LEU A 205 -4.54 -3.42 27.61
C LEU A 205 -4.83 -2.90 29.01
N GLY A 206 -5.24 -1.65 29.11
CA GLY A 206 -5.55 -1.00 30.37
C GLY A 206 -6.47 0.21 30.16
N CYS A 207 -6.92 0.79 31.26
CA CYS A 207 -7.67 2.03 31.23
C CYS A 207 -7.33 2.87 32.47
N LEU A 208 -6.81 4.05 32.23
CA LEU A 208 -6.52 5.08 33.23
C LEU A 208 -7.51 6.23 33.05
N LEU A 209 -8.24 6.53 34.10
CA LEU A 209 -9.16 7.67 34.15
C LEU A 209 -8.60 8.71 35.09
N ARG A 210 -8.65 9.98 34.67
CA ARG A 210 -8.19 11.10 35.47
C ARG A 210 -9.09 11.27 36.69
N GLY A 211 -8.48 11.30 37.86
CA GLY A 211 -9.09 11.67 39.14
C GLY A 211 -8.59 13.03 39.61
N ASP A 212 -8.98 13.39 40.82
CA ASP A 212 -8.72 14.71 41.43
C ASP A 212 -7.25 14.92 41.87
N THR A 213 -6.44 13.89 41.83
CA THR A 213 -5.05 13.93 42.32
C THR A 213 -4.04 13.74 41.21
N ALA A 214 -2.77 14.14 41.48
CA ALA A 214 -1.67 13.93 40.57
C ALA A 214 -1.30 12.45 40.32
N HIS A 215 -1.97 11.51 41.01
CA HIS A 215 -1.72 10.08 40.87
C HIS A 215 -1.88 9.58 39.43
N TYR A 216 -2.86 10.12 38.70
CA TYR A 216 -3.07 9.79 37.28
C TYR A 216 -1.82 10.05 36.45
N ASP A 217 -1.21 11.23 36.55
CA ASP A 217 -0.08 11.61 35.72
C ASP A 217 1.16 10.76 36.04
N VAL A 218 1.37 10.41 37.30
CA VAL A 218 2.45 9.51 37.74
C VAL A 218 2.27 8.11 37.11
N ILE A 219 1.06 7.55 37.21
CA ILE A 219 0.80 6.20 36.68
C ILE A 219 0.88 6.18 35.15
N VAL A 220 0.30 7.17 34.45
CA VAL A 220 0.35 7.25 32.98
C VAL A 220 1.80 7.27 32.49
N ASN A 221 2.65 8.10 33.10
CA ASN A 221 4.06 8.22 32.72
C ASN A 221 4.81 6.90 32.93
N GLU A 222 4.68 6.26 34.09
CA GLU A 222 5.39 5.02 34.41
C GLU A 222 4.91 3.84 33.56
N VAL A 223 3.62 3.71 33.32
CA VAL A 223 3.06 2.64 32.46
C VAL A 223 3.54 2.80 31.02
N THR A 224 3.47 4.00 30.47
CA THR A 224 3.88 4.28 29.09
C THR A 224 5.38 4.05 28.92
N ARG A 225 6.19 4.61 29.80
CA ARG A 225 7.63 4.43 29.80
C ARG A 225 8.02 2.97 29.96
N GLY A 226 7.43 2.28 30.93
CA GLY A 226 7.76 0.89 31.22
C GLY A 226 7.41 -0.08 30.09
N ILE A 227 6.26 0.10 29.39
CA ILE A 227 5.90 -0.69 28.22
C ILE A 227 6.90 -0.43 27.06
N GLY A 228 7.24 0.85 26.80
CA GLY A 228 8.19 1.21 25.75
C GLY A 228 9.59 0.65 26.03
N GLN A 229 10.08 0.79 27.27
CA GLN A 229 11.37 0.25 27.69
C GLN A 229 11.41 -1.28 27.56
N SER A 230 10.38 -1.96 28.02
CA SER A 230 10.27 -3.43 27.89
C SER A 230 10.36 -3.89 26.44
N ALA A 231 9.69 -3.18 25.53
CA ALA A 231 9.73 -3.49 24.08
C ALA A 231 11.14 -3.32 23.50
N GLN A 232 11.81 -2.20 23.83
CA GLN A 232 13.14 -1.88 23.31
C GLN A 232 14.21 -2.86 23.83
N GLU A 233 14.22 -3.16 25.11
CA GLU A 233 15.23 -4.02 25.72
C GLU A 233 15.04 -5.49 25.37
N SER A 234 13.79 -5.98 25.31
CA SER A 234 13.52 -7.38 24.96
C SER A 234 13.61 -7.63 23.44
N GLY A 235 13.47 -6.57 22.65
CA GLY A 235 13.32 -6.63 21.20
C GLY A 235 12.04 -7.34 20.74
N VAL A 236 11.08 -7.61 21.63
CA VAL A 236 9.75 -8.13 21.31
C VAL A 236 8.79 -6.94 21.15
N PRO A 237 8.05 -6.80 20.05
CA PRO A 237 7.10 -5.70 19.88
C PRO A 237 6.04 -5.70 20.98
N HIS A 238 5.76 -4.54 21.56
CA HIS A 238 4.66 -4.31 22.49
C HIS A 238 3.67 -3.34 21.86
N ALA A 239 2.42 -3.75 21.77
CA ALA A 239 1.35 -2.89 21.27
C ALA A 239 0.63 -2.20 22.44
N PHE A 240 0.53 -0.88 22.35
CA PHE A 240 -0.03 -0.04 23.40
C PHE A 240 -1.54 0.14 23.20
N GLY A 241 -2.32 -0.55 24.00
CA GLY A 241 -3.78 -0.45 24.08
C GLY A 241 -4.26 0.03 25.45
N VAL A 242 -3.45 0.83 26.16
CA VAL A 242 -3.82 1.44 27.43
C VAL A 242 -4.49 2.77 27.15
N LEU A 243 -5.75 2.91 27.55
CA LEU A 243 -6.48 4.17 27.45
C LEU A 243 -6.04 5.12 28.56
N THR A 244 -5.85 6.38 28.18
CA THR A 244 -5.54 7.50 29.07
C THR A 244 -6.58 8.59 28.80
N CYS A 245 -7.61 8.67 29.63
CA CYS A 245 -8.79 9.48 29.38
C CYS A 245 -9.07 10.41 30.56
N ASP A 246 -9.58 11.61 30.27
CA ASP A 246 -10.00 12.53 31.29
C ASP A 246 -11.40 12.17 31.81
N THR A 247 -12.26 11.56 30.96
CA THR A 247 -13.63 11.16 31.36
C THR A 247 -13.95 9.72 31.01
N LEU A 248 -14.97 9.17 31.67
CA LEU A 248 -15.47 7.83 31.41
C LEU A 248 -16.04 7.72 29.98
N GLU A 249 -16.69 8.76 29.48
CA GLU A 249 -17.30 8.80 28.14
C GLU A 249 -16.20 8.64 27.08
N GLN A 250 -15.06 9.31 27.24
CA GLN A 250 -13.91 9.14 26.35
C GLN A 250 -13.42 7.69 26.33
N ALA A 251 -13.36 7.04 27.51
CA ALA A 251 -12.94 5.65 27.60
C ALA A 251 -13.94 4.71 26.94
N ILE A 252 -15.24 4.93 27.11
CA ILE A 252 -16.30 4.15 26.48
C ILE A 252 -16.24 4.28 24.96
N ASP A 253 -16.07 5.49 24.42
CA ASP A 253 -15.98 5.74 22.99
C ASP A 253 -14.79 4.99 22.35
N ARG A 254 -13.67 4.90 23.06
CA ARG A 254 -12.44 4.20 22.62
C ARG A 254 -12.48 2.70 22.87
N ALA A 255 -13.44 2.20 23.62
CA ALA A 255 -13.61 0.78 23.91
C ALA A 255 -14.64 0.08 23.01
N GLY A 256 -15.08 0.71 21.93
CA GLY A 256 -15.93 0.06 20.93
C GLY A 256 -17.24 0.78 20.61
N LEU A 257 -17.35 2.07 20.94
CA LEU A 257 -18.42 2.92 20.45
C LEU A 257 -17.96 3.74 19.21
N LYS A 258 -18.30 5.02 19.18
CA LYS A 258 -18.15 5.91 18.02
C LYS A 258 -16.71 5.98 17.48
N MET A 259 -15.71 5.90 18.35
CA MET A 259 -14.29 6.08 18.01
C MET A 259 -13.53 4.75 17.81
N GLY A 260 -14.24 3.64 17.57
CA GLY A 260 -13.63 2.34 17.38
C GLY A 260 -13.17 1.67 18.69
N ASN A 261 -12.32 0.63 18.58
CA ASN A 261 -11.84 -0.12 19.74
C ASN A 261 -10.31 -0.16 19.75
N LYS A 262 -9.70 0.48 20.76
CA LYS A 262 -8.23 0.54 20.90
C LYS A 262 -7.56 -0.82 21.14
N GLY A 263 -8.29 -1.78 21.68
CA GLY A 263 -7.77 -3.15 21.78
C GLY A 263 -7.65 -3.82 20.41
N PHE A 264 -8.63 -3.61 19.53
CA PHE A 264 -8.57 -4.09 18.14
C PHE A 264 -7.40 -3.45 17.37
N GLU A 265 -7.23 -2.13 17.48
CA GLU A 265 -6.13 -1.41 16.84
C GLU A 265 -4.76 -1.88 17.37
N ALA A 266 -4.62 -2.07 18.68
CA ALA A 266 -3.40 -2.60 19.29
C ALA A 266 -3.09 -4.03 18.80
N ALA A 267 -4.10 -4.86 18.60
CA ALA A 267 -3.91 -6.20 18.04
C ALA A 267 -3.39 -6.15 16.60
N LEU A 268 -3.92 -5.29 15.74
CA LEU A 268 -3.42 -5.11 14.38
C LEU A 268 -1.97 -4.61 14.39
N ALA A 269 -1.66 -3.62 15.22
CA ALA A 269 -0.29 -3.12 15.37
C ALA A 269 0.68 -4.22 15.85
N ALA A 270 0.26 -5.08 16.79
CA ALA A 270 1.06 -6.22 17.24
C ALA A 270 1.34 -7.22 16.11
N VAL A 271 0.33 -7.53 15.29
CA VAL A 271 0.47 -8.44 14.14
C VAL A 271 1.42 -7.87 13.11
N GLU A 272 1.27 -6.60 12.77
CA GLU A 272 2.11 -5.90 11.82
C GLU A 272 3.57 -5.84 12.27
N MET A 273 3.81 -5.41 13.51
CA MET A 273 5.16 -5.32 14.09
C MET A 273 5.85 -6.67 14.25
N ALA A 274 5.12 -7.73 14.62
CA ALA A 274 5.63 -9.09 14.64
C ALA A 274 6.04 -9.58 13.24
N SER A 275 5.29 -9.17 12.22
CA SER A 275 5.58 -9.46 10.81
C SER A 275 6.79 -8.69 10.30
N LEU A 276 6.84 -7.38 10.59
CA LEU A 276 7.93 -6.48 10.22
C LEU A 276 9.26 -6.96 10.81
N LYS A 277 9.28 -7.29 12.10
CA LYS A 277 10.47 -7.84 12.77
C LYS A 277 11.02 -9.06 12.03
N LYS A 278 10.14 -9.99 11.62
CA LYS A 278 10.53 -11.15 10.82
C LYS A 278 11.09 -10.77 9.44
N ALA A 279 10.50 -9.77 8.78
CA ALA A 279 10.96 -9.30 7.47
C ALA A 279 12.36 -8.67 7.56
N VAL A 280 12.59 -7.83 8.57
CA VAL A 280 13.87 -7.15 8.78
C VAL A 280 14.98 -8.13 9.19
N THR A 281 14.68 -9.11 10.04
CA THR A 281 15.67 -10.09 10.52
C THR A 281 15.97 -11.20 9.50
N ARG A 282 15.09 -11.46 8.54
CA ARG A 282 15.38 -12.32 7.41
C ARG A 282 16.21 -11.53 6.41
N ARG A 283 17.52 -11.73 6.38
CA ARG A 283 18.36 -11.25 5.27
C ARG A 283 17.71 -11.71 3.97
N PRO A 284 17.45 -10.83 2.97
CA PRO A 284 17.04 -11.29 1.66
C PRO A 284 18.07 -12.29 1.19
N ALA A 285 17.65 -13.49 0.84
CA ALA A 285 18.52 -14.41 0.09
C ALA A 285 18.97 -13.62 -1.12
N ALA A 286 20.31 -13.43 -1.26
CA ALA A 286 20.87 -12.73 -2.39
C ALA A 286 20.20 -13.27 -3.65
N VAL A 287 19.59 -12.40 -4.44
CA VAL A 287 19.04 -12.76 -5.74
C VAL A 287 20.23 -13.33 -6.51
N SER A 288 20.29 -14.65 -6.63
CA SER A 288 21.31 -15.31 -7.41
C SER A 288 21.14 -14.79 -8.83
N LYS A 289 22.09 -13.94 -9.25
CA LYS A 289 22.21 -13.51 -10.64
C LYS A 289 22.14 -14.79 -11.48
N GLY A 290 21.04 -14.95 -12.22
CA GLY A 290 20.80 -16.09 -13.05
C GLY A 290 22.05 -16.36 -13.89
N SER A 291 22.61 -17.54 -13.72
CA SER A 291 23.66 -18.09 -14.55
C SER A 291 23.26 -17.93 -16.02
N ARG A 292 23.89 -16.98 -16.71
CA ARG A 292 23.91 -16.94 -18.17
C ARG A 292 24.51 -18.26 -18.62
N ARG A 293 23.69 -19.25 -18.93
CA ARG A 293 24.11 -20.38 -19.74
C ARG A 293 24.51 -19.82 -21.11
N SER A 294 25.80 -19.69 -21.30
CA SER A 294 26.42 -19.48 -22.61
C SER A 294 26.06 -20.69 -23.48
N ALA A 295 25.21 -20.45 -24.47
CA ALA A 295 25.06 -21.38 -25.60
C ALA A 295 26.30 -21.27 -26.44
N THR A 296 27.32 -22.07 -26.13
CA THR A 296 28.45 -22.31 -27.01
C THR A 296 28.12 -23.48 -27.92
N GLY A 297 28.31 -23.21 -29.19
CA GLY A 297 27.95 -23.97 -30.37
C GLY A 297 28.33 -25.46 -30.39
N ALA A 298 27.41 -26.23 -30.87
CA ALA A 298 27.62 -27.58 -31.33
C ALA A 298 28.41 -27.54 -32.66
N ARG A 299 29.63 -28.03 -32.67
CA ARG A 299 30.38 -28.40 -33.88
C ARG A 299 29.93 -29.78 -34.32
N PRO A 300 29.68 -30.02 -35.62
CA PRO A 300 29.37 -31.36 -36.11
C PRO A 300 30.67 -32.19 -36.23
N SER A 301 30.72 -33.34 -35.57
CA SER A 301 31.81 -34.29 -35.72
C SER A 301 31.64 -35.12 -36.99
N LYS A 302 32.67 -35.11 -37.80
CA LYS A 302 32.85 -35.91 -39.03
C LYS A 302 32.82 -37.40 -38.72
N ARG A 303 31.99 -38.09 -39.47
CA ARG A 303 31.91 -39.54 -39.62
C ARG A 303 33.15 -40.05 -40.36
N THR A 304 33.99 -40.88 -39.69
CA THR A 304 34.98 -41.74 -40.40
C THR A 304 34.66 -43.19 -40.12
N SER A 305 34.28 -43.85 -41.21
CA SER A 305 34.20 -45.29 -41.36
C SER A 305 35.56 -45.93 -41.25
N ARG A 306 35.73 -46.95 -40.44
CA ARG A 306 36.78 -47.91 -40.68
C ARG A 306 36.34 -49.35 -40.37
N ARG A 307 36.47 -50.08 -41.41
CA ARG A 307 36.12 -51.46 -41.67
C ARG A 307 37.20 -52.43 -41.15
N LYS A 308 36.82 -53.65 -40.80
CA LYS A 308 37.54 -54.91 -40.79
C LYS A 308 38.50 -55.13 -39.58
N ARG A 309 38.74 -56.32 -39.05
CA ARG A 309 38.60 -57.74 -39.52
C ARG A 309 38.83 -58.66 -38.32
N LYS A 310 38.08 -59.79 -38.34
CA LYS A 310 38.47 -61.19 -38.05
C LYS A 310 39.56 -61.47 -36.96
N SER A 311 39.22 -62.13 -35.94
CA SER A 311 39.49 -63.58 -35.67
C SER A 311 38.66 -64.04 -34.54
#